data_865117cecfa1f6ed660f64728c46f74d
#
_entry.id   865117cecfa1f6ed660f64728c46f74d
#
_cell.length_a   1.000
_cell.length_b   1.000
_cell.length_c   1.000
_cell.angle_alpha   90.00
_cell.angle_beta   90.00
_cell.angle_gamma   90.00
#
_symmetry.space_group_name_H-M   'P 1'
#
loop_
_entity.id
_entity.type
_entity.pdbx_description
1 polymer ?
#
loop_
_entity_poly.entity_id
_entity_poly.type
_entity_poly.pdbx_seq_one_letter_code
_entity_poly.pdbx_strand_id
1 'polypeptide(L)'
;MTNKIKIIMANNPLNILLAEDDETIQLFKNSNLQKVKLKDIAEVFRGKSILKKDTSLGSISVLNISNIDNGEIDYRDMDTIDEEERKVKRYELTTGDVVLSCRGTAIKSAVFETQDKTIIASANLIVIRPKEKVKGEFIKIFFESPIGLAIIKSFQRGTTIMNINYSDIMEMEIPLLAINKQQEMINQYNEELKVYKETIKKAEARWSNIKEKIYNELL
;
A
#
# COMPACT_ATOMS: atom_id res chain seq x y z
N MET A 1 -1.43 14.16 -36.92
CA MET A 1 -0.54 13.07 -36.50
C MET A 1 -0.49 12.86 -34.98
N THR A 2 -0.77 13.86 -34.17
CA THR A 2 -0.60 13.82 -32.71
C THR A 2 -1.58 12.90 -31.95
N ASN A 3 -2.84 12.77 -32.41
CA ASN A 3 -3.85 11.99 -31.68
C ASN A 3 -3.72 10.44 -31.83
N LYS A 4 -3.22 9.95 -32.96
CA LYS A 4 -3.02 8.50 -33.15
C LYS A 4 -1.84 7.96 -32.35
N ILE A 5 -0.79 8.75 -32.19
CA ILE A 5 0.37 8.39 -31.39
C ILE A 5 0.01 8.35 -29.89
N LYS A 6 -0.79 9.31 -29.40
CA LYS A 6 -1.27 9.32 -28.00
C LYS A 6 -2.15 8.12 -27.65
N ILE A 7 -3.00 7.64 -28.58
CA ILE A 7 -3.85 6.46 -28.33
C ILE A 7 -3.02 5.16 -28.31
N ILE A 8 -1.99 5.05 -29.14
CA ILE A 8 -1.09 3.88 -29.14
C ILE A 8 -0.21 3.88 -27.88
N MET A 9 0.21 5.05 -27.40
CA MET A 9 0.96 5.21 -26.14
C MET A 9 0.12 4.88 -24.92
N ALA A 10 -1.14 5.26 -24.88
CA ALA A 10 -2.05 4.99 -23.75
C ALA A 10 -2.34 3.49 -23.52
N ASN A 11 -2.17 2.66 -24.55
CA ASN A 11 -2.39 1.21 -24.48
C ASN A 11 -1.11 0.39 -24.27
N ASN A 12 0.06 1.03 -24.15
CA ASN A 12 1.32 0.33 -23.90
C ASN A 12 1.72 0.51 -22.43
N PRO A 13 1.71 -0.56 -21.60
CA PRO A 13 2.05 -0.47 -20.19
C PRO A 13 3.45 0.10 -19.91
N LEU A 14 4.41 -0.04 -20.84
CA LEU A 14 5.73 0.57 -20.71
C LEU A 14 5.71 2.10 -20.78
N ASN A 15 4.77 2.69 -21.51
CA ASN A 15 4.67 4.14 -21.61
C ASN A 15 4.04 4.80 -20.37
N ILE A 16 3.19 4.07 -19.65
CA ILE A 16 2.65 4.52 -18.35
C ILE A 16 3.79 4.62 -17.32
N LEU A 17 4.78 3.72 -17.38
CA LEU A 17 5.94 3.73 -16.48
C LEU A 17 6.92 4.90 -16.74
N LEU A 18 6.88 5.49 -17.94
CA LEU A 18 7.77 6.58 -18.37
C LEU A 18 7.09 7.96 -18.39
N ALA A 19 5.76 8.02 -18.21
CA ALA A 19 5.02 9.26 -18.21
C ALA A 19 5.25 10.03 -16.89
N GLU A 20 5.26 11.37 -16.94
CA GLU A 20 5.22 12.19 -15.74
C GLU A 20 3.92 11.95 -14.95
N ASP A 21 3.95 12.18 -13.64
CA ASP A 21 2.82 11.89 -12.74
C ASP A 21 1.51 12.57 -13.23
N ASP A 22 1.58 13.82 -13.69
CA ASP A 22 0.41 14.56 -14.21
C ASP A 22 -0.17 13.96 -15.50
N GLU A 23 0.68 13.52 -16.43
CA GLU A 23 0.23 12.86 -17.65
C GLU A 23 -0.44 11.52 -17.34
N THR A 24 0.13 10.75 -16.42
CA THR A 24 -0.42 9.48 -15.94
C THR A 24 -1.82 9.67 -15.34
N ILE A 25 -2.01 10.70 -14.51
CA ILE A 25 -3.32 11.04 -13.93
C ILE A 25 -4.33 11.42 -15.03
N GLN A 26 -3.92 12.21 -16.02
CA GLN A 26 -4.81 12.61 -17.12
C GLN A 26 -5.21 11.40 -17.99
N LEU A 27 -4.28 10.48 -18.26
CA LEU A 27 -4.59 9.24 -18.98
C LEU A 27 -5.65 8.42 -18.24
N PHE A 28 -5.52 8.29 -16.92
CA PHE A 28 -6.51 7.57 -16.12
C PHE A 28 -7.86 8.27 -16.13
N LYS A 29 -7.90 9.58 -15.90
CA LYS A 29 -9.16 10.38 -15.92
C LYS A 29 -9.90 10.24 -17.24
N ASN A 30 -9.19 10.25 -18.36
CA ASN A 30 -9.75 10.17 -19.71
C ASN A 30 -10.01 8.73 -20.18
N SER A 31 -9.67 7.72 -19.40
CA SER A 31 -9.93 6.32 -19.73
C SER A 31 -11.42 5.98 -19.66
N ASN A 32 -11.87 5.02 -20.46
CA ASN A 32 -13.24 4.51 -20.45
C ASN A 32 -13.54 3.55 -19.29
N LEU A 33 -12.62 3.39 -18.34
CA LEU A 33 -12.83 2.54 -17.17
C LEU A 33 -13.93 3.13 -16.29
N GLN A 34 -14.82 2.29 -15.79
CA GLN A 34 -15.72 2.68 -14.72
C GLN A 34 -14.89 2.99 -13.48
N LYS A 35 -15.09 4.16 -12.91
CA LYS A 35 -14.39 4.63 -11.71
C LYS A 35 -15.38 4.87 -10.59
N VAL A 36 -14.92 4.70 -9.37
CA VAL A 36 -15.72 4.89 -8.15
C VAL A 36 -14.84 5.50 -7.07
N LYS A 37 -15.40 6.37 -6.25
CA LYS A 37 -14.68 6.95 -5.12
C LYS A 37 -14.52 5.90 -4.01
N LEU A 38 -13.36 5.89 -3.35
CA LEU A 38 -13.09 4.94 -2.27
C LEU A 38 -14.15 4.99 -1.16
N LYS A 39 -14.63 6.17 -0.77
CA LYS A 39 -15.69 6.32 0.26
C LYS A 39 -16.99 5.57 -0.06
N ASP A 40 -17.28 5.32 -1.34
CA ASP A 40 -18.52 4.66 -1.77
C ASP A 40 -18.42 3.12 -1.63
N ILE A 41 -17.18 2.58 -1.67
CA ILE A 41 -16.92 1.14 -1.67
C ILE A 41 -16.05 0.65 -0.50
N ALA A 42 -15.59 1.57 0.35
CA ALA A 42 -14.81 1.28 1.53
C ALA A 42 -15.16 2.25 2.67
N GLU A 43 -14.90 1.84 3.90
CA GLU A 43 -14.78 2.75 5.03
C GLU A 43 -13.32 3.24 5.09
N VAL A 44 -13.13 4.56 5.22
CA VAL A 44 -11.79 5.15 5.29
C VAL A 44 -11.65 5.93 6.59
N PHE A 45 -10.67 5.58 7.39
CA PHE A 45 -10.44 6.24 8.67
C PHE A 45 -8.94 6.36 8.98
N ARG A 46 -8.62 7.22 9.92
CA ARG A 46 -7.25 7.40 10.41
C ARG A 46 -7.04 6.59 11.67
N GLY A 47 -5.86 6.01 11.83
CA GLY A 47 -5.49 5.28 13.03
C GLY A 47 -5.42 6.17 14.29
N LYS A 48 -5.19 5.56 15.45
CA LYS A 48 -5.17 6.19 16.77
C LYS A 48 -3.86 6.96 16.98
N SER A 49 -3.98 8.19 17.51
CA SER A 49 -2.82 8.94 18.01
C SER A 49 -2.30 8.29 19.30
N ILE A 50 -1.03 7.89 19.28
CA ILE A 50 -0.34 7.26 20.39
C ILE A 50 0.95 8.04 20.63
N LEU A 51 1.17 8.48 21.86
CA LEU A 51 2.39 9.16 22.24
C LEU A 51 3.43 8.12 22.68
N LYS A 52 4.71 8.37 22.41
CA LYS A 52 5.79 7.45 22.86
C LYS A 52 5.77 7.09 24.33
N LYS A 53 5.33 8.03 25.20
CA LYS A 53 5.17 7.79 26.63
C LYS A 53 4.04 6.81 26.97
N ASP A 54 3.12 6.58 26.05
CA ASP A 54 1.97 5.70 26.25
C ASP A 54 2.27 4.28 25.75
N THR A 55 3.45 4.07 25.10
CA THR A 55 3.92 2.73 24.75
C THR A 55 4.39 2.03 26.02
N SER A 56 3.86 0.85 26.27
CA SER A 56 4.10 0.04 27.47
C SER A 56 4.04 -1.44 27.10
N LEU A 57 4.34 -2.31 28.05
CA LEU A 57 4.06 -3.74 27.91
C LEU A 57 2.55 -3.97 28.06
N GLY A 58 1.82 -3.81 26.95
CA GLY A 58 0.37 -3.97 26.90
C GLY A 58 -0.06 -5.13 25.99
N SER A 59 -1.36 -5.42 26.02
CA SER A 59 -1.98 -6.50 25.23
C SER A 59 -2.33 -6.08 23.80
N ILE A 60 -2.37 -4.78 23.50
CA ILE A 60 -2.79 -4.24 22.22
C ILE A 60 -1.55 -3.83 21.42
N SER A 61 -1.36 -4.41 20.27
CA SER A 61 -0.26 -4.07 19.35
C SER A 61 -0.62 -2.88 18.46
N VAL A 62 0.38 -2.08 18.11
CA VAL A 62 0.24 -0.87 17.30
C VAL A 62 0.99 -1.04 15.99
N LEU A 63 0.27 -1.02 14.89
CA LEU A 63 0.86 -1.01 13.56
C LEU A 63 1.35 0.41 13.23
N ASN A 64 2.63 0.55 13.01
CA ASN A 64 3.31 1.78 12.59
C ASN A 64 3.79 1.68 11.14
N ILE A 65 4.18 2.82 10.54
CA ILE A 65 4.80 2.84 9.18
C ILE A 65 6.08 2.00 9.13
N SER A 66 6.84 1.92 10.24
CA SER A 66 8.06 1.10 10.34
C SER A 66 7.80 -0.40 10.18
N ASN A 67 6.61 -0.86 10.50
CA ASN A 67 6.22 -2.25 10.37
C ASN A 67 5.80 -2.61 8.92
N ILE A 68 5.76 -1.64 8.00
CA ILE A 68 5.41 -1.89 6.60
C ILE A 68 6.70 -1.85 5.77
N ASP A 69 7.02 -2.97 5.12
CA ASP A 69 8.16 -3.07 4.23
C ASP A 69 7.80 -3.90 2.99
N ASN A 70 8.22 -3.42 1.81
CA ASN A 70 7.98 -4.09 0.52
C ASN A 70 6.53 -4.58 0.29
N GLY A 71 5.54 -3.79 0.76
CA GLY A 71 4.12 -4.11 0.60
C GLY A 71 3.59 -5.17 1.56
N GLU A 72 4.35 -5.54 2.58
CA GLU A 72 4.00 -6.53 3.61
C GLU A 72 4.09 -5.91 5.02
N ILE A 73 3.39 -6.53 5.98
CA ILE A 73 3.42 -6.13 7.38
C ILE A 73 4.35 -7.08 8.15
N ASP A 74 5.34 -6.51 8.82
CA ASP A 74 6.14 -7.24 9.82
C ASP A 74 5.44 -7.17 11.18
N TYR A 75 4.94 -8.30 11.64
CA TYR A 75 4.20 -8.44 12.89
C TYR A 75 5.07 -8.68 14.13
N ARG A 76 6.40 -8.80 13.98
CA ARG A 76 7.31 -9.25 15.05
C ARG A 76 7.54 -8.20 16.12
N ASP A 77 8.01 -7.03 15.75
CA ASP A 77 8.48 -5.98 16.67
C ASP A 77 7.54 -4.76 16.66
N MET A 78 6.27 -5.00 17.04
CA MET A 78 5.29 -3.94 17.15
C MET A 78 5.34 -3.30 18.53
N ASP A 79 5.20 -1.97 18.56
CA ASP A 79 4.88 -1.28 19.82
C ASP A 79 3.59 -1.84 20.43
N THR A 80 3.49 -1.83 21.74
CA THR A 80 2.28 -2.23 22.46
C THR A 80 1.79 -1.12 23.39
N ILE A 81 0.50 -1.13 23.68
CA ILE A 81 -0.14 -0.21 24.64
C ILE A 81 -1.04 -0.98 25.59
N ASP A 82 -1.21 -0.41 26.78
CA ASP A 82 -2.22 -0.84 27.75
C ASP A 82 -3.39 0.15 27.70
N GLU A 83 -4.48 -0.24 27.06
CA GLU A 83 -5.67 0.59 26.88
C GLU A 83 -6.92 -0.30 26.94
N GLU A 84 -8.05 0.27 27.36
CA GLU A 84 -9.32 -0.44 27.35
C GLU A 84 -9.76 -0.78 25.91
N GLU A 85 -10.14 -2.03 25.64
CA GLU A 85 -10.56 -2.50 24.31
C GLU A 85 -11.64 -1.60 23.69
N ARG A 86 -12.63 -1.15 24.47
CA ARG A 86 -13.71 -0.26 23.98
C ARG A 86 -13.21 1.05 23.38
N LYS A 87 -12.06 1.58 23.88
CA LYS A 87 -11.48 2.84 23.39
C LYS A 87 -10.68 2.66 22.10
N VAL A 88 -10.26 1.45 21.81
CA VAL A 88 -9.46 1.12 20.62
C VAL A 88 -10.27 0.42 19.55
N LYS A 89 -11.44 -0.10 19.84
CA LYS A 89 -12.29 -0.90 18.94
C LYS A 89 -12.47 -0.29 17.55
N ARG A 90 -12.66 1.02 17.47
CA ARG A 90 -12.83 1.72 16.18
C ARG A 90 -11.55 1.81 15.34
N TYR A 91 -10.39 1.51 15.91
CA TYR A 91 -9.08 1.54 15.24
C TYR A 91 -8.52 0.14 15.00
N GLU A 92 -9.22 -0.88 15.47
CA GLU A 92 -8.85 -2.28 15.31
C GLU A 92 -8.86 -2.66 13.85
N LEU A 93 -7.80 -3.34 13.42
CA LEU A 93 -7.66 -3.84 12.07
C LEU A 93 -8.33 -5.20 11.92
N THR A 94 -8.93 -5.42 10.76
CA THR A 94 -9.56 -6.70 10.37
C THR A 94 -8.97 -7.18 9.06
N THR A 95 -9.01 -8.50 8.83
CA THR A 95 -8.50 -9.11 7.59
C THR A 95 -9.06 -8.41 6.35
N GLY A 96 -8.17 -8.07 5.43
CA GLY A 96 -8.50 -7.36 4.20
C GLY A 96 -8.47 -5.84 4.30
N ASP A 97 -8.27 -5.26 5.50
CA ASP A 97 -8.01 -3.83 5.63
C ASP A 97 -6.72 -3.45 4.90
N VAL A 98 -6.77 -2.40 4.11
CA VAL A 98 -5.57 -1.83 3.49
C VAL A 98 -5.06 -0.70 4.36
N VAL A 99 -3.79 -0.76 4.73
CA VAL A 99 -3.12 0.32 5.44
C VAL A 99 -2.25 1.12 4.47
N LEU A 100 -2.32 2.45 4.55
CA LEU A 100 -1.56 3.37 3.72
C LEU A 100 -0.83 4.38 4.60
N SER A 101 0.48 4.56 4.40
CA SER A 101 1.23 5.60 5.10
C SER A 101 0.70 6.99 4.73
N CYS A 102 0.39 7.81 5.73
CA CYS A 102 -0.05 9.19 5.51
C CYS A 102 1.00 10.23 5.93
N ARG A 103 2.19 9.79 6.35
CA ARG A 103 3.32 10.64 6.69
C ARG A 103 4.63 10.10 6.13
N GLY A 104 5.55 11.01 5.80
CA GLY A 104 6.87 10.68 5.28
C GLY A 104 6.93 10.82 3.76
N THR A 105 8.13 10.62 3.20
CA THR A 105 8.38 10.75 1.76
C THR A 105 8.03 9.49 0.98
N ALA A 106 8.16 8.32 1.62
CA ALA A 106 7.83 7.03 1.01
C ALA A 106 6.35 6.70 1.22
N ILE A 107 5.64 6.43 0.12
CA ILE A 107 4.28 5.89 0.15
C ILE A 107 4.41 4.38 0.36
N LYS A 108 3.88 3.88 1.48
CA LYS A 108 3.85 2.46 1.81
C LYS A 108 2.42 2.00 1.97
N SER A 109 2.09 0.85 1.41
CA SER A 109 0.78 0.20 1.57
C SER A 109 0.95 -1.28 1.86
N ALA A 110 0.02 -1.87 2.60
CA ALA A 110 -0.06 -3.30 2.85
C ALA A 110 -1.50 -3.73 3.11
N VAL A 111 -1.79 -5.00 2.95
CA VAL A 111 -3.07 -5.61 3.38
C VAL A 111 -2.85 -6.28 4.72
N PHE A 112 -3.77 -6.04 5.64
CA PHE A 112 -3.74 -6.64 6.96
C PHE A 112 -4.32 -8.05 6.96
N GLU A 113 -3.63 -8.96 7.62
CA GLU A 113 -4.09 -10.32 7.91
C GLU A 113 -4.26 -10.48 9.42
N THR A 114 -5.38 -11.12 9.82
CA THR A 114 -5.70 -11.34 11.23
C THR A 114 -4.58 -12.07 11.96
N GLN A 115 -4.27 -11.61 13.16
CA GLN A 115 -3.32 -12.20 14.10
C GLN A 115 -4.05 -12.66 15.37
N ASP A 116 -3.38 -13.47 16.20
CA ASP A 116 -3.91 -13.96 17.48
C ASP A 116 -3.99 -12.87 18.57
N LYS A 117 -3.82 -11.61 18.20
CA LYS A 117 -3.82 -10.45 19.10
C LYS A 117 -4.52 -9.26 18.46
N THR A 118 -5.07 -8.39 19.30
CA THR A 118 -5.65 -7.12 18.85
C THR A 118 -4.56 -6.20 18.31
N ILE A 119 -4.72 -5.76 17.07
CA ILE A 119 -3.83 -4.81 16.41
C ILE A 119 -4.61 -3.60 15.95
N ILE A 120 -4.12 -2.41 16.27
CA ILE A 120 -4.69 -1.14 15.85
C ILE A 120 -3.73 -0.37 14.97
N ALA A 121 -4.24 0.45 14.06
CA ALA A 121 -3.41 1.35 13.27
C ALA A 121 -3.00 2.60 14.06
N SER A 122 -1.74 3.05 13.94
CA SER A 122 -1.30 4.35 14.46
C SER A 122 -1.81 5.51 13.58
N ALA A 123 -1.85 6.73 14.12
CA ALA A 123 -2.29 7.94 13.41
C ALA A 123 -1.44 8.31 12.18
N ASN A 124 -0.33 7.62 11.96
CA ASN A 124 0.51 7.79 10.76
C ASN A 124 0.04 6.92 9.59
N LEU A 125 -1.03 6.15 9.81
CA LEU A 125 -1.67 5.29 8.82
C LEU A 125 -3.11 5.73 8.56
N ILE A 126 -3.52 5.63 7.30
CA ILE A 126 -4.93 5.64 6.87
C ILE A 126 -5.30 4.18 6.65
N VAL A 127 -6.46 3.78 7.16
CA VAL A 127 -7.05 2.45 6.99
C VAL A 127 -8.17 2.56 5.98
N ILE A 128 -8.16 1.68 4.99
CA ILE A 128 -9.22 1.53 4.01
C ILE A 128 -9.80 0.13 4.19
N ARG A 129 -10.99 0.05 4.76
CA ARG A 129 -11.75 -1.18 5.00
C ARG A 129 -12.70 -1.45 3.84
N PRO A 130 -12.41 -2.44 2.99
CA PRO A 130 -13.22 -2.72 1.82
C PRO A 130 -14.64 -3.16 2.20
N LYS A 131 -15.63 -2.79 1.38
CA LYS A 131 -16.98 -3.34 1.39
C LYS A 131 -17.08 -4.43 0.31
N GLU A 132 -18.25 -5.05 0.18
CA GLU A 132 -18.51 -6.22 -0.69
C GLU A 132 -18.06 -6.08 -2.16
N LYS A 133 -18.00 -4.86 -2.70
CA LYS A 133 -17.73 -4.61 -4.13
C LYS A 133 -16.25 -4.57 -4.50
N VAL A 134 -15.35 -4.58 -3.52
CA VAL A 134 -13.92 -4.45 -3.75
C VAL A 134 -13.11 -5.27 -2.76
N LYS A 135 -11.99 -5.83 -3.21
CA LYS A 135 -11.03 -6.56 -2.37
C LYS A 135 -9.88 -5.65 -1.95
N GLY A 136 -9.38 -5.83 -0.72
CA GLY A 136 -8.28 -5.05 -0.19
C GLY A 136 -7.01 -5.20 -1.03
N GLU A 137 -6.69 -6.41 -1.44
CA GLU A 137 -5.55 -6.71 -2.29
C GLU A 137 -5.63 -5.98 -3.64
N PHE A 138 -6.83 -5.86 -4.22
CA PHE A 138 -7.04 -5.09 -5.46
C PHE A 138 -6.80 -3.60 -5.25
N ILE A 139 -7.27 -3.02 -4.12
CA ILE A 139 -6.97 -1.62 -3.75
C ILE A 139 -5.47 -1.42 -3.60
N LYS A 140 -4.77 -2.35 -2.90
CA LYS A 140 -3.31 -2.30 -2.74
C LYS A 140 -2.59 -2.34 -4.08
N ILE A 141 -2.94 -3.27 -4.97
CA ILE A 141 -2.34 -3.37 -6.31
C ILE A 141 -2.54 -2.05 -7.08
N PHE A 142 -3.72 -1.44 -6.98
CA PHE A 142 -3.96 -0.14 -7.60
C PHE A 142 -3.09 0.97 -6.96
N PHE A 143 -2.96 1.02 -5.65
CA PHE A 143 -2.11 2.00 -4.97
C PHE A 143 -0.64 1.90 -5.36
N GLU A 144 -0.14 0.69 -5.60
CA GLU A 144 1.25 0.42 -6.01
C GLU A 144 1.46 0.57 -7.52
N SER A 145 0.39 0.70 -8.29
CA SER A 145 0.49 0.98 -9.74
C SER A 145 1.03 2.39 -10.00
N PRO A 146 1.65 2.63 -11.17
CA PRO A 146 2.07 3.98 -11.55
C PRO A 146 0.95 5.02 -11.44
N ILE A 147 -0.28 4.66 -11.79
CA ILE A 147 -1.46 5.53 -11.71
C ILE A 147 -1.80 5.84 -10.26
N GLY A 148 -1.93 4.81 -9.42
CA GLY A 148 -2.25 4.97 -8.01
C GLY A 148 -1.20 5.79 -7.27
N LEU A 149 0.08 5.51 -7.51
CA LEU A 149 1.20 6.28 -6.93
C LEU A 149 1.18 7.73 -7.36
N ALA A 150 0.95 8.03 -8.65
CA ALA A 150 0.85 9.40 -9.15
C ALA A 150 -0.29 10.18 -8.46
N ILE A 151 -1.47 9.56 -8.33
CA ILE A 151 -2.61 10.18 -7.65
C ILE A 151 -2.30 10.40 -6.17
N ILE A 152 -1.75 9.41 -5.45
CA ILE A 152 -1.43 9.53 -4.03
C ILE A 152 -0.35 10.60 -3.80
N LYS A 153 0.67 10.67 -4.66
CA LYS A 153 1.70 11.72 -4.62
C LYS A 153 1.09 13.12 -4.79
N SER A 154 0.09 13.28 -5.68
CA SER A 154 -0.59 14.57 -5.87
C SER A 154 -1.32 15.08 -4.62
N PHE A 155 -1.65 14.18 -3.68
CA PHE A 155 -2.25 14.51 -2.39
C PHE A 155 -1.23 14.88 -1.31
N GLN A 156 0.05 14.60 -1.52
CA GLN A 156 1.11 14.91 -0.56
C GLN A 156 1.27 16.43 -0.40
N ARG A 157 1.26 16.89 0.83
CA ARG A 157 1.44 18.30 1.21
C ARG A 157 2.52 18.42 2.28
N GLY A 158 3.28 19.49 2.21
CA GLY A 158 4.39 19.79 3.12
C GLY A 158 5.74 19.83 2.41
N THR A 159 6.72 20.41 3.07
CA THR A 159 8.08 20.58 2.52
C THR A 159 9.11 19.65 3.17
N THR A 160 9.03 19.48 4.49
CA THR A 160 9.99 18.65 5.25
C THR A 160 9.41 17.25 5.56
N ILE A 161 8.15 17.20 5.96
CA ILE A 161 7.42 15.96 6.20
C ILE A 161 6.15 16.00 5.37
N MET A 162 6.09 15.14 4.37
CA MET A 162 4.90 15.01 3.54
C MET A 162 3.75 14.42 4.34
N ASN A 163 2.56 14.97 4.15
CA ASN A 163 1.31 14.49 4.75
C ASN A 163 0.24 14.29 3.69
N ILE A 164 -0.56 13.25 3.88
CA ILE A 164 -1.75 12.94 3.08
C ILE A 164 -2.96 13.02 4.02
N ASN A 165 -3.99 13.76 3.62
CA ASN A 165 -5.24 13.80 4.37
C ASN A 165 -6.10 12.59 4.02
N TYR A 166 -6.71 11.96 5.01
CA TYR A 166 -7.62 10.84 4.77
C TYR A 166 -8.83 11.25 3.90
N SER A 167 -9.26 12.52 3.96
CA SER A 167 -10.32 13.04 3.10
C SER A 167 -9.96 13.01 1.61
N ASP A 168 -8.70 13.23 1.26
CA ASP A 168 -8.24 13.15 -0.13
C ASP A 168 -8.29 11.67 -0.60
N ILE A 169 -7.92 10.73 0.26
CA ILE A 169 -8.03 9.29 -0.02
C ILE A 169 -9.50 8.85 -0.16
N MET A 170 -10.41 9.39 0.66
CA MET A 170 -11.85 9.12 0.53
C MET A 170 -12.40 9.51 -0.84
N GLU A 171 -11.94 10.65 -1.39
CA GLU A 171 -12.37 11.16 -2.69
C GLU A 171 -11.59 10.57 -3.88
N MET A 172 -10.55 9.78 -3.61
CA MET A 172 -9.76 9.13 -4.65
C MET A 172 -10.62 8.17 -5.48
N GLU A 173 -10.58 8.34 -6.80
CA GLU A 173 -11.22 7.42 -7.73
C GLU A 173 -10.31 6.24 -8.03
N ILE A 174 -10.88 5.04 -7.99
CA ILE A 174 -10.22 3.80 -8.39
C ILE A 174 -11.06 3.09 -9.46
N PRO A 175 -10.48 2.22 -10.30
CA PRO A 175 -11.25 1.43 -11.25
C PRO A 175 -12.16 0.45 -10.50
N LEU A 176 -13.42 0.34 -10.93
CA LEU A 176 -14.36 -0.64 -10.40
C LEU A 176 -14.49 -1.80 -11.39
N LEU A 177 -13.91 -2.93 -11.06
CA LEU A 177 -14.02 -4.18 -11.82
C LEU A 177 -14.96 -5.15 -11.12
N ALA A 178 -15.52 -6.10 -11.87
CA ALA A 178 -16.26 -7.20 -11.27
C ALA A 178 -15.37 -8.03 -10.32
N ILE A 179 -15.92 -8.54 -9.22
CA ILE A 179 -15.16 -9.24 -8.15
C ILE A 179 -14.34 -10.43 -8.68
N ASN A 180 -14.89 -11.20 -9.62
CA ASN A 180 -14.15 -12.29 -10.25
C ASN A 180 -12.92 -11.79 -11.02
N LYS A 181 -13.04 -10.63 -11.70
CA LYS A 181 -11.90 -10.03 -12.42
C LYS A 181 -10.84 -9.48 -11.46
N GLN A 182 -11.26 -8.89 -10.35
CA GLN A 182 -10.34 -8.49 -9.28
C GLN A 182 -9.58 -9.71 -8.76
N GLN A 183 -10.28 -10.84 -8.51
CA GLN A 183 -9.65 -12.07 -8.02
C GLN A 183 -8.65 -12.67 -9.02
N GLU A 184 -8.97 -12.68 -10.31
CA GLU A 184 -8.03 -13.11 -11.36
C GLU A 184 -6.74 -12.28 -11.33
N MET A 185 -6.87 -10.95 -11.26
CA MET A 185 -5.73 -10.04 -11.21
C MET A 185 -4.91 -10.23 -9.93
N ILE A 186 -5.55 -10.41 -8.78
CA ILE A 186 -4.89 -10.68 -7.50
C ILE A 186 -4.10 -11.98 -7.57
N ASN A 187 -4.69 -13.05 -8.09
CA ASN A 187 -4.03 -14.34 -8.21
C ASN A 187 -2.79 -14.24 -9.11
N GLN A 188 -2.93 -13.64 -10.29
CA GLN A 188 -1.82 -13.44 -11.22
C GLN A 188 -0.72 -12.59 -10.59
N TYR A 189 -1.07 -11.48 -9.94
CA TYR A 189 -0.11 -10.61 -9.25
C TYR A 189 0.67 -11.37 -8.18
N ASN A 190 -0.01 -12.15 -7.35
CA ASN A 190 0.61 -12.89 -6.26
C ASN A 190 1.54 -14.02 -6.76
N GLU A 191 1.14 -14.72 -7.82
CA GLU A 191 1.97 -15.73 -8.48
C GLU A 191 3.28 -15.12 -9.00
N GLU A 192 3.17 -14.05 -9.77
CA GLU A 192 4.34 -13.36 -10.33
C GLU A 192 5.21 -12.71 -9.25
N LEU A 193 4.62 -12.13 -8.23
CA LEU A 193 5.34 -11.57 -7.08
C LEU A 193 6.14 -12.65 -6.34
N LYS A 194 5.58 -13.85 -6.20
CA LYS A 194 6.28 -14.99 -5.59
C LYS A 194 7.51 -15.38 -6.42
N VAL A 195 7.34 -15.53 -7.74
CA VAL A 195 8.45 -15.85 -8.67
C VAL A 195 9.53 -14.76 -8.60
N TYR A 196 9.14 -13.49 -8.61
CA TYR A 196 10.05 -12.36 -8.46
C TYR A 196 10.86 -12.44 -7.17
N LYS A 197 10.21 -12.62 -6.00
CA LYS A 197 10.87 -12.72 -4.69
C LYS A 197 11.85 -13.89 -4.62
N GLU A 198 11.46 -15.06 -5.13
CA GLU A 198 12.34 -16.24 -5.19
C GLU A 198 13.57 -15.99 -6.06
N THR A 199 13.39 -15.29 -7.18
CA THR A 199 14.49 -14.97 -8.10
C THR A 199 15.48 -14.01 -7.47
N ILE A 200 15.00 -12.94 -6.80
CA ILE A 200 15.86 -12.00 -6.06
C ILE A 200 16.63 -12.74 -4.97
N LYS A 201 15.96 -13.56 -4.15
CA LYS A 201 16.60 -14.34 -3.07
C LYS A 201 17.72 -15.24 -3.61
N LYS A 202 17.50 -15.92 -4.74
CA LYS A 202 18.52 -16.75 -5.39
C LYS A 202 19.71 -15.93 -5.88
N ALA A 203 19.44 -14.75 -6.48
CA ALA A 203 20.49 -13.85 -6.97
C ALA A 203 21.33 -13.29 -5.82
N GLU A 204 20.72 -12.88 -4.73
CA GLU A 204 21.39 -12.39 -3.52
C GLU A 204 22.25 -13.48 -2.85
N ALA A 205 21.73 -14.69 -2.71
CA ALA A 205 22.46 -15.83 -2.17
C ALA A 205 23.70 -16.15 -3.02
N ARG A 206 23.54 -16.17 -4.36
CA ARG A 206 24.67 -16.39 -5.27
C ARG A 206 25.73 -15.29 -5.13
N TRP A 207 25.31 -14.04 -5.07
CA TRP A 207 26.23 -12.91 -4.89
C TRP A 207 26.96 -12.96 -3.55
N SER A 208 26.26 -13.29 -2.46
CA SER A 208 26.87 -13.47 -1.14
C SER A 208 27.97 -14.56 -1.14
N ASN A 209 27.68 -15.72 -1.74
CA ASN A 209 28.65 -16.82 -1.85
C ASN A 209 29.90 -16.43 -2.66
N ILE A 210 29.72 -15.65 -3.74
CA ILE A 210 30.85 -15.19 -4.57
C ILE A 210 31.70 -14.20 -3.77
N LYS A 211 31.06 -13.26 -3.06
CA LYS A 211 31.77 -12.29 -2.22
C LYS A 211 32.59 -12.98 -1.14
N GLU A 212 31.99 -13.96 -0.45
CA GLU A 212 32.68 -14.73 0.60
C GLU A 212 33.93 -15.45 0.06
N LYS A 213 33.82 -16.09 -1.11
CA LYS A 213 34.97 -16.75 -1.76
C LYS A 213 36.09 -15.76 -2.06
N ILE A 214 35.75 -14.62 -2.71
CA ILE A 214 36.73 -13.59 -3.06
C ILE A 214 37.38 -13.00 -1.82
N TYR A 215 36.62 -12.74 -0.76
CA TYR A 215 37.16 -12.14 0.46
C TYR A 215 38.07 -13.12 1.22
N ASN A 216 37.77 -14.43 1.18
CA ASN A 216 38.66 -15.46 1.77
C ASN A 216 39.97 -15.65 1.00
N GLU A 217 40.03 -15.29 -0.29
CA GLU A 217 41.25 -15.27 -1.08
C GLU A 217 42.14 -14.04 -0.81
N LEU A 218 41.59 -13.02 -0.15
CA LEU A 218 42.33 -11.79 0.21
C LEU A 218 42.93 -11.83 1.61
N LEU A 219 42.62 -12.88 2.41
CA LEU A 219 43.14 -13.13 3.76
C LEU A 219 44.24 -14.17 3.76
#